data_4f399312aa58f007bfe8f186c8fb0ba5
#
_entry.id   4f399312aa58f007bfe8f186c8fb0ba5
#
_cell.length_a   1.000
_cell.length_b   1.000
_cell.length_c   1.000
_cell.angle_alpha   90.00
_cell.angle_beta   90.00
_cell.angle_gamma   90.00
#
_symmetry.space_group_name_H-M   'P 1'
#
loop_
_entity.id
_entity.type
_entity.pdbx_description
1 polymer ?
#
loop_
_entity_poly.entity_id
_entity_poly.type
_entity_poly.pdbx_seq_one_letter_code
_entity_poly.pdbx_strand_id
1 'polypeptide(L)'
;MFSNLFTRRAFGNCLAALLPGIGLAAAALPSPAEPRVNGGVKKLDIDGKPADKGFITPLIVFNGVIYIAGIGAHSHNKAEFPKDITNHTKSVMEGVKMAVETGGGTMDSILQLTVFLANINDYDGMNAVFKTYFPNGGPARTTVAVANLPGDSLVEINCTAAVVRK
;
A
#
# COMPACT_ATOMS: atom_id res chain seq x y z
N MET A 1 -37.09 -15.48 -19.59
CA MET A 1 -36.58 -16.40 -20.64
C MET A 1 -35.61 -15.60 -21.52
N PHE A 2 -34.36 -15.41 -21.08
CA PHE A 2 -33.22 -14.99 -21.90
C PHE A 2 -31.96 -15.53 -21.27
N SER A 3 -31.49 -16.65 -21.81
CA SER A 3 -30.19 -17.24 -21.56
C SER A 3 -29.15 -16.51 -22.42
N ASN A 4 -28.07 -16.00 -21.84
CA ASN A 4 -26.90 -15.57 -22.59
C ASN A 4 -25.67 -16.34 -22.12
N LEU A 5 -25.34 -17.34 -22.91
CA LEU A 5 -24.05 -18.00 -22.93
C LEU A 5 -22.98 -17.01 -23.39
N PHE A 6 -22.03 -16.71 -22.52
CA PHE A 6 -20.75 -16.17 -22.95
C PHE A 6 -19.78 -17.33 -23.21
N THR A 7 -19.71 -17.73 -24.46
CA THR A 7 -18.70 -18.67 -24.96
C THR A 7 -17.35 -17.95 -25.10
N ARG A 8 -16.36 -18.41 -24.36
CA ARG A 8 -14.95 -18.06 -24.56
C ARG A 8 -14.53 -18.59 -25.93
N ARG A 9 -14.39 -17.71 -26.94
CA ARG A 9 -13.74 -18.07 -28.19
C ARG A 9 -12.23 -17.94 -28.03
N ALA A 10 -11.57 -19.07 -28.13
CA ALA A 10 -10.15 -19.18 -28.37
C ALA A 10 -9.81 -18.53 -29.71
N PHE A 11 -8.94 -17.55 -29.74
CA PHE A 11 -8.27 -17.11 -30.97
C PHE A 11 -7.08 -18.05 -31.20
N GLY A 12 -7.30 -19.03 -32.03
CA GLY A 12 -6.28 -19.88 -32.60
C GLY A 12 -6.40 -19.88 -34.12
N ASN A 13 -5.25 -19.85 -34.75
CA ASN A 13 -4.94 -20.07 -36.16
C ASN A 13 -4.93 -18.84 -37.10
N CYS A 14 -3.80 -18.15 -37.12
CA CYS A 14 -3.32 -17.50 -38.34
C CYS A 14 -2.78 -18.55 -39.30
N LEU A 15 -3.45 -18.72 -40.43
CA LEU A 15 -3.01 -19.53 -41.56
C LEU A 15 -1.78 -18.86 -42.19
N ALA A 16 -0.61 -19.49 -42.07
CA ALA A 16 0.61 -19.04 -42.73
C ALA A 16 0.56 -19.45 -44.21
N ALA A 17 0.37 -18.48 -45.10
CA ALA A 17 0.60 -18.67 -46.53
C ALA A 17 2.13 -18.70 -46.80
N LEU A 18 2.65 -19.84 -47.24
CA LEU A 18 4.04 -20.03 -47.66
C LEU A 18 4.27 -19.28 -48.96
N LEU A 19 5.08 -18.21 -48.91
CA LEU A 19 5.80 -17.65 -50.04
C LEU A 19 7.28 -18.11 -49.97
N PRO A 20 7.88 -18.69 -50.98
CA PRO A 20 9.26 -19.08 -50.96
C PRO A 20 10.16 -17.87 -51.21
N GLY A 21 11.07 -17.57 -50.27
CA GLY A 21 12.26 -16.81 -50.61
C GLY A 21 12.65 -15.60 -49.81
N ILE A 22 12.15 -15.36 -48.57
CA ILE A 22 12.78 -14.39 -47.67
C ILE A 22 12.81 -14.99 -46.28
N GLY A 23 14.01 -15.35 -45.78
CA GLY A 23 14.17 -15.81 -44.38
C GLY A 23 13.87 -14.70 -43.39
N LEU A 24 12.63 -14.57 -42.97
CA LEU A 24 12.28 -13.82 -41.77
C LEU A 24 12.69 -14.69 -40.58
N ALA A 25 13.80 -14.33 -39.93
CA ALA A 25 14.05 -14.80 -38.57
C ALA A 25 12.89 -14.30 -37.69
N ALA A 26 11.99 -15.19 -37.34
CA ALA A 26 10.96 -14.89 -36.32
C ALA A 26 11.70 -14.62 -35.03
N ALA A 27 11.89 -13.34 -34.70
CA ALA A 27 12.35 -12.95 -33.37
C ALA A 27 11.24 -13.43 -32.40
N ALA A 28 11.53 -14.48 -31.64
CA ALA A 28 10.66 -14.95 -30.59
C ALA A 28 10.41 -13.75 -29.64
N LEU A 29 9.17 -13.29 -29.57
CA LEU A 29 8.80 -12.32 -28.56
C LEU A 29 9.17 -12.90 -27.20
N PRO A 30 9.82 -12.13 -26.31
CA PRO A 30 10.13 -12.64 -24.99
C PRO A 30 8.82 -13.07 -24.34
N SER A 31 8.80 -14.32 -23.89
CA SER A 31 7.68 -14.85 -23.11
C SER A 31 7.43 -13.90 -21.94
N PRO A 32 6.16 -13.54 -21.61
CA PRO A 32 5.90 -12.75 -20.43
C PRO A 32 6.57 -13.41 -19.25
N ALA A 33 7.46 -12.67 -18.58
CA ALA A 33 8.13 -13.20 -17.39
C ALA A 33 7.07 -13.66 -16.40
N GLU A 34 7.07 -14.96 -16.08
CA GLU A 34 6.20 -15.49 -15.04
C GLU A 34 6.37 -14.65 -13.76
N PRO A 35 5.28 -14.29 -13.08
CA PRO A 35 5.39 -13.57 -11.83
C PRO A 35 6.21 -14.43 -10.87
N ARG A 36 7.43 -13.98 -10.57
CA ARG A 36 8.28 -14.67 -9.62
C ARG A 36 7.64 -14.54 -8.24
N VAL A 37 6.92 -15.56 -7.81
CA VAL A 37 6.52 -15.72 -6.41
C VAL A 37 7.80 -16.02 -5.63
N ASN A 38 8.59 -15.01 -5.34
CA ASN A 38 9.83 -15.13 -4.60
C ASN A 38 9.62 -14.62 -3.18
N GLY A 39 9.53 -15.53 -2.26
CA GLY A 39 9.66 -15.27 -0.84
C GLY A 39 8.38 -15.51 -0.06
N GLY A 40 8.52 -16.20 1.06
CA GLY A 40 7.45 -16.36 2.04
C GLY A 40 7.01 -15.02 2.62
N VAL A 41 5.86 -14.99 3.26
CA VAL A 41 5.36 -13.84 3.99
C VAL A 41 6.34 -13.47 5.11
N LYS A 42 6.85 -12.24 5.10
CA LYS A 42 7.66 -11.68 6.18
C LYS A 42 6.77 -10.85 7.09
N LYS A 43 6.64 -11.25 8.33
CA LYS A 43 5.93 -10.53 9.38
C LYS A 43 6.94 -9.78 10.24
N LEU A 44 6.82 -8.47 10.32
CA LEU A 44 7.79 -7.62 11.00
C LEU A 44 7.08 -6.69 12.00
N ASP A 45 7.79 -6.41 13.08
CA ASP A 45 7.51 -5.30 13.95
C ASP A 45 8.02 -3.99 13.32
N ILE A 46 7.60 -2.85 13.87
CA ILE A 46 7.96 -1.53 13.35
C ILE A 46 9.48 -1.26 13.47
N ASP A 47 10.17 -1.96 14.38
CA ASP A 47 11.63 -1.92 14.53
C ASP A 47 12.37 -2.92 13.61
N GLY A 48 11.66 -3.63 12.74
CA GLY A 48 12.19 -4.59 11.78
C GLY A 48 12.44 -6.00 12.30
N LYS A 49 12.16 -6.25 13.58
CA LYS A 49 12.26 -7.60 14.16
C LYS A 49 11.09 -8.47 13.70
N PRO A 50 11.25 -9.80 13.71
CA PRO A 50 10.14 -10.71 13.44
C PRO A 50 8.97 -10.51 14.41
N ALA A 51 7.77 -10.28 13.87
CA ALA A 51 6.52 -10.14 14.63
C ALA A 51 5.78 -11.49 14.71
N ASP A 52 6.34 -12.45 15.41
CA ASP A 52 5.84 -13.83 15.47
C ASP A 52 4.94 -14.14 16.69
N LYS A 53 4.84 -13.20 17.64
CA LYS A 53 4.13 -13.40 18.92
C LYS A 53 2.90 -12.52 19.14
N GLY A 54 2.66 -11.55 18.27
CA GLY A 54 1.52 -10.65 18.37
C GLY A 54 0.26 -11.19 17.70
N PHE A 55 -0.93 -10.81 18.19
CA PHE A 55 -2.19 -11.09 17.49
C PHE A 55 -2.43 -10.11 16.32
N ILE A 56 -1.71 -8.99 16.28
CA ILE A 56 -1.64 -8.05 15.16
C ILE A 56 -0.19 -7.96 14.70
N THR A 57 0.02 -8.00 13.38
CA THR A 57 1.33 -7.77 12.76
C THR A 57 1.37 -6.33 12.24
N PRO A 58 2.28 -5.47 12.71
CA PRO A 58 2.38 -4.08 12.27
C PRO A 58 2.64 -3.92 10.78
N LEU A 59 3.53 -4.75 10.23
CA LEU A 59 3.77 -4.75 8.78
C LEU A 59 4.09 -6.14 8.23
N ILE A 60 3.62 -6.36 7.00
CA ILE A 60 3.86 -7.59 6.25
C ILE A 60 4.52 -7.23 4.93
N VAL A 61 5.61 -7.90 4.57
CA VAL A 61 6.21 -7.80 3.25
C VAL A 61 5.99 -9.10 2.49
N PHE A 62 5.34 -8.98 1.32
CA PHE A 62 5.06 -10.10 0.44
C PHE A 62 5.11 -9.68 -1.02
N ASN A 63 5.88 -10.42 -1.84
CA ASN A 63 6.01 -10.19 -3.29
C ASN A 63 6.36 -8.74 -3.68
N GLY A 64 7.24 -8.09 -2.91
CA GLY A 64 7.64 -6.71 -3.18
C GLY A 64 6.61 -5.65 -2.78
N VAL A 65 5.57 -6.05 -2.05
CA VAL A 65 4.55 -5.15 -1.50
C VAL A 65 4.63 -5.17 0.02
N ILE A 66 4.50 -3.99 0.62
CA ILE A 66 4.47 -3.75 2.05
C ILE A 66 3.03 -3.44 2.44
N TYR A 67 2.46 -4.22 3.34
CA TYR A 67 1.14 -4.00 3.92
C TYR A 67 1.33 -3.49 5.34
N ILE A 68 0.82 -2.32 5.66
CA ILE A 68 0.97 -1.67 6.96
C ILE A 68 -0.39 -1.60 7.64
N ALA A 69 -0.43 -2.09 8.88
CA ALA A 69 -1.62 -2.03 9.73
C ALA A 69 -2.00 -0.59 10.07
N GLY A 70 -3.16 -0.39 10.69
CA GLY A 70 -3.58 0.92 11.19
C GLY A 70 -2.57 1.47 12.21
N ILE A 71 -2.10 2.68 11.96
CA ILE A 71 -1.22 3.43 12.83
C ILE A 71 -2.01 4.62 13.38
N GLY A 72 -2.29 4.61 14.68
CA GLY A 72 -2.91 5.69 15.41
C GLY A 72 -1.89 6.51 16.19
N ALA A 73 -2.29 7.69 16.63
CA ALA A 73 -1.50 8.53 17.53
C ALA A 73 -1.65 8.02 18.96
N HIS A 74 -0.80 7.09 19.36
CA HIS A 74 -0.78 6.53 20.70
C HIS A 74 0.46 7.03 21.45
N SER A 75 0.26 7.68 22.58
CA SER A 75 1.33 7.94 23.53
C SER A 75 1.25 6.93 24.65
N HIS A 76 2.38 6.36 25.05
CA HIS A 76 2.49 5.59 26.29
C HIS A 76 2.21 6.46 27.52
N ASN A 77 2.38 7.78 27.41
CA ASN A 77 2.00 8.76 28.40
C ASN A 77 0.85 9.64 27.91
N LYS A 78 -0.38 9.13 28.09
CA LYS A 78 -1.63 9.79 27.64
C LYS A 78 -1.79 11.22 28.16
N ALA A 79 -1.14 11.61 29.26
CA ALA A 79 -1.29 12.91 29.90
C ALA A 79 -0.54 14.04 29.15
N GLU A 80 0.46 13.71 28.33
CA GLU A 80 1.38 14.69 27.72
C GLU A 80 1.23 14.82 26.21
N PHE A 81 0.42 13.97 25.57
CA PHE A 81 0.25 14.04 24.12
C PHE A 81 -0.82 15.08 23.76
N PRO A 82 -0.49 16.15 23.01
CA PRO A 82 -1.46 17.16 22.64
C PRO A 82 -2.65 16.57 21.88
N LYS A 83 -3.86 16.83 22.35
CA LYS A 83 -5.10 16.34 21.75
C LYS A 83 -5.60 17.26 20.63
N ASP A 84 -4.75 17.50 19.62
CA ASP A 84 -5.09 18.23 18.44
C ASP A 84 -4.72 17.48 17.18
N ILE A 85 -5.44 17.72 16.11
CA ILE A 85 -5.31 16.99 14.85
C ILE A 85 -3.93 17.16 14.21
N THR A 86 -3.28 18.31 14.39
CA THR A 86 -1.95 18.60 13.83
C THR A 86 -0.90 17.66 14.43
N ASN A 87 -0.85 17.57 15.76
CA ASN A 87 0.11 16.73 16.47
C ASN A 87 -0.20 15.24 16.27
N HIS A 88 -1.49 14.86 16.29
CA HIS A 88 -1.89 13.47 15.99
C HIS A 88 -1.50 13.07 14.58
N THR A 89 -1.78 13.90 13.56
CA THR A 89 -1.42 13.61 12.18
C THR A 89 0.10 13.50 12.01
N LYS A 90 0.87 14.40 12.62
CA LYS A 90 2.32 14.34 12.56
C LYS A 90 2.85 13.03 13.16
N SER A 91 2.39 12.64 14.33
CA SER A 91 2.79 11.39 14.98
C SER A 91 2.47 10.17 14.11
N VAL A 92 1.26 10.12 13.54
CA VAL A 92 0.83 9.03 12.67
C VAL A 92 1.68 8.96 11.40
N MET A 93 1.94 10.11 10.76
CA MET A 93 2.76 10.15 9.54
C MET A 93 4.21 9.75 9.77
N GLU A 94 4.80 10.10 10.91
CA GLU A 94 6.14 9.59 11.30
C GLU A 94 6.12 8.07 11.51
N GLY A 95 5.07 7.54 12.13
CA GLY A 95 4.87 6.09 12.27
C GLY A 95 4.74 5.38 10.93
N VAL A 96 3.93 5.94 10.01
CA VAL A 96 3.78 5.42 8.64
C VAL A 96 5.12 5.42 7.91
N LYS A 97 5.86 6.54 7.97
CA LYS A 97 7.20 6.65 7.37
C LYS A 97 8.13 5.56 7.90
N MET A 98 8.22 5.41 9.21
CA MET A 98 9.05 4.39 9.85
C MET A 98 8.68 2.98 9.38
N ALA A 99 7.39 2.63 9.35
CA ALA A 99 6.92 1.31 8.92
C ALA A 99 7.23 1.04 7.43
N VAL A 100 7.04 2.04 6.56
CA VAL A 100 7.38 1.93 5.12
C VAL A 100 8.87 1.71 4.92
N GLU A 101 9.72 2.50 5.59
CA GLU A 101 11.18 2.39 5.51
C GLU A 101 11.67 1.05 6.08
N THR A 102 11.10 0.59 7.18
CA THR A 102 11.37 -0.74 7.77
C THR A 102 11.02 -1.87 6.80
N GLY A 103 9.94 -1.73 6.04
CA GLY A 103 9.56 -2.69 5.00
C GLY A 103 10.43 -2.64 3.74
N GLY A 104 11.33 -1.65 3.62
CA GLY A 104 12.20 -1.44 2.45
C GLY A 104 11.59 -0.54 1.37
N GLY A 105 10.62 0.27 1.72
CA GLY A 105 10.02 1.30 0.87
C GLY A 105 10.53 2.70 1.16
N THR A 106 9.88 3.69 0.56
CA THR A 106 10.04 5.13 0.81
C THR A 106 8.66 5.79 0.81
N MET A 107 8.53 7.01 1.29
CA MET A 107 7.26 7.74 1.24
C MET A 107 6.71 7.82 -0.19
N ASP A 108 7.56 8.04 -1.19
CA ASP A 108 7.18 8.07 -2.62
C ASP A 108 6.78 6.68 -3.17
N SER A 109 7.10 5.59 -2.46
CA SER A 109 6.70 4.24 -2.84
C SER A 109 5.33 3.82 -2.30
N ILE A 110 4.65 4.67 -1.53
CA ILE A 110 3.29 4.42 -1.05
C ILE A 110 2.34 4.42 -2.25
N LEU A 111 1.64 3.32 -2.46
CA LEU A 111 0.70 3.13 -3.56
C LEU A 111 -0.69 3.66 -3.19
N GLN A 112 -1.13 3.32 -2.00
CA GLN A 112 -2.45 3.66 -1.48
C GLN A 112 -2.41 3.79 0.04
N LEU A 113 -3.20 4.71 0.58
CA LEU A 113 -3.47 4.77 2.01
C LEU A 113 -4.93 5.13 2.28
N THR A 114 -5.40 4.74 3.45
CA THR A 114 -6.70 5.13 3.97
C THR A 114 -6.50 5.91 5.26
N VAL A 115 -7.14 7.08 5.32
CA VAL A 115 -7.17 7.94 6.50
C VAL A 115 -8.53 7.79 7.17
N PHE A 116 -8.53 7.40 8.41
CA PHE A 116 -9.70 7.36 9.29
C PHE A 116 -9.60 8.54 10.25
N LEU A 117 -10.63 9.38 10.29
CA LEU A 117 -10.75 10.52 11.19
C LEU A 117 -11.79 10.24 12.26
N ALA A 118 -11.53 10.61 13.50
CA ALA A 118 -12.55 10.59 14.56
C ALA A 118 -13.64 11.65 14.32
N ASN A 119 -13.31 12.75 13.62
CA ASN A 119 -14.23 13.80 13.26
C ASN A 119 -13.88 14.35 11.86
N ILE A 120 -14.89 14.42 10.97
CA ILE A 120 -14.68 14.94 9.62
C ILE A 120 -14.27 16.43 9.59
N ASN A 121 -14.60 17.19 10.61
CA ASN A 121 -14.19 18.58 10.73
C ASN A 121 -12.68 18.76 10.89
N ASP A 122 -11.95 17.70 11.20
CA ASP A 122 -10.48 17.69 11.29
C ASP A 122 -9.80 17.52 9.92
N TYR A 123 -10.58 17.38 8.84
CA TYR A 123 -10.08 17.10 7.50
C TYR A 123 -9.04 18.12 7.02
N ASP A 124 -9.30 19.42 7.17
CA ASP A 124 -8.39 20.46 6.70
C ASP A 124 -7.12 20.54 7.56
N GLY A 125 -7.25 20.40 8.87
CA GLY A 125 -6.11 20.33 9.80
C GLY A 125 -5.20 19.14 9.52
N MET A 126 -5.78 17.97 9.30
CA MET A 126 -5.06 16.77 8.89
C MET A 126 -4.35 17.00 7.55
N ASN A 127 -5.03 17.54 6.53
CA ASN A 127 -4.44 17.80 5.22
C ASN A 127 -3.28 18.80 5.27
N ALA A 128 -3.35 19.80 6.14
CA ALA A 128 -2.28 20.78 6.30
C ALA A 128 -0.95 20.10 6.67
N VAL A 129 -0.99 19.06 7.52
CA VAL A 129 0.17 18.27 7.90
C VAL A 129 0.50 17.24 6.82
N PHE A 130 -0.50 16.47 6.36
CA PHE A 130 -0.32 15.37 5.41
C PHE A 130 0.47 15.79 4.16
N LYS A 131 0.12 16.93 3.55
CA LYS A 131 0.78 17.43 2.33
C LYS A 131 2.27 17.71 2.51
N THR A 132 2.74 17.94 3.73
CA THR A 132 4.17 18.20 3.97
C THR A 132 5.05 16.96 3.78
N TYR A 133 4.44 15.77 3.85
CA TYR A 133 5.12 14.50 3.63
C TYR A 133 5.18 14.09 2.15
N PHE A 134 4.46 14.78 1.27
CA PHE A 134 4.36 14.47 -0.15
C PHE A 134 4.55 15.71 -1.03
N PRO A 135 5.74 16.30 -1.02
CA PRO A 135 6.00 17.55 -1.76
C PRO A 135 5.90 17.39 -3.29
N ASN A 136 6.11 16.16 -3.79
CA ASN A 136 6.10 15.85 -5.22
C ASN A 136 4.78 15.22 -5.72
N GLY A 137 3.76 15.17 -4.86
CA GLY A 137 2.47 14.53 -5.14
C GLY A 137 2.22 13.33 -4.22
N GLY A 138 0.99 13.20 -3.73
CA GLY A 138 0.60 12.14 -2.79
C GLY A 138 0.15 10.86 -3.47
N PRO A 139 0.08 9.74 -2.71
CA PRO A 139 -0.44 8.46 -3.18
C PRO A 139 -1.96 8.51 -3.38
N ALA A 140 -2.51 7.43 -3.97
CA ALA A 140 -3.96 7.23 -3.95
C ALA A 140 -4.46 7.23 -2.49
N ARG A 141 -5.50 8.03 -2.19
CA ARG A 141 -6.00 8.19 -0.82
C ARG A 141 -7.51 8.10 -0.74
N THR A 142 -7.98 7.40 0.27
CA THR A 142 -9.36 7.48 0.75
C THR A 142 -9.36 8.11 2.13
N THR A 143 -10.27 9.05 2.40
CA THR A 143 -10.44 9.65 3.73
C THR A 143 -11.90 9.54 4.14
N VAL A 144 -12.14 9.01 5.33
CA VAL A 144 -13.47 8.85 5.92
C VAL A 144 -13.44 9.21 7.40
N ALA A 145 -14.57 9.67 7.93
CA ALA A 145 -14.77 9.73 9.37
C ALA A 145 -15.40 8.42 9.84
N VAL A 146 -15.01 7.97 11.02
CA VAL A 146 -15.49 6.74 11.65
C VAL A 146 -16.16 7.05 12.99
N ALA A 147 -16.94 6.12 13.51
CA ALA A 147 -17.63 6.31 14.77
C ALA A 147 -16.67 6.50 15.96
N ASN A 148 -15.51 5.82 15.94
CA ASN A 148 -14.50 5.92 17.00
C ASN A 148 -13.17 5.33 16.52
N LEU A 149 -12.07 5.75 17.15
CA LEU A 149 -10.73 5.21 16.92
C LEU A 149 -10.15 4.68 18.25
N PRO A 150 -9.39 3.58 18.23
CA PRO A 150 -8.75 3.06 19.43
C PRO A 150 -7.78 4.08 20.07
N GLY A 151 -7.68 4.05 21.40
CA GLY A 151 -6.66 4.79 22.14
C GLY A 151 -6.79 6.32 22.09
N ASP A 152 -8.01 6.84 21.89
CA ASP A 152 -8.31 8.28 21.79
C ASP A 152 -7.55 8.99 20.64
N SER A 153 -7.14 8.25 19.61
CA SER A 153 -6.52 8.83 18.41
C SER A 153 -7.55 9.66 17.64
N LEU A 154 -7.16 10.83 17.14
CA LEU A 154 -8.00 11.66 16.26
C LEU A 154 -7.88 11.24 14.80
N VAL A 155 -6.82 10.53 14.45
CA VAL A 155 -6.56 10.03 13.10
C VAL A 155 -5.82 8.69 13.16
N GLU A 156 -6.20 7.78 12.27
CA GLU A 156 -5.50 6.52 12.04
C GLU A 156 -5.25 6.35 10.54
N ILE A 157 -4.10 5.80 10.17
CA ILE A 157 -3.74 5.60 8.76
C ILE A 157 -3.20 4.17 8.59
N ASN A 158 -3.71 3.46 7.59
CA ASN A 158 -3.08 2.28 7.05
C ASN A 158 -2.61 2.53 5.62
N CYS A 159 -1.65 1.77 5.14
CA CYS A 159 -1.20 1.93 3.77
C CYS A 159 -0.63 0.64 3.16
N THR A 160 -0.51 0.69 1.83
CA THR A 160 0.20 -0.29 1.02
C THR A 160 1.30 0.44 0.26
N ALA A 161 2.53 -0.07 0.32
CA ALA A 161 3.68 0.51 -0.37
C ALA A 161 4.44 -0.54 -1.18
N ALA A 162 5.24 -0.09 -2.14
CA ALA A 162 6.15 -0.96 -2.87
C ALA A 162 7.52 -1.02 -2.17
N VAL A 163 8.15 -2.19 -2.18
CA VAL A 163 9.57 -2.32 -1.83
C VAL A 163 10.38 -1.67 -2.94
N VAL A 164 11.26 -0.74 -2.58
CA VAL A 164 12.19 -0.09 -3.52
C VAL A 164 13.49 -0.89 -3.56
N ARG A 165 13.82 -1.45 -4.71
CA ARG A 165 15.11 -2.11 -4.90
C ARG A 165 16.22 -1.05 -4.93
N LYS A 166 17.19 -1.19 -4.05
CA LYS A 166 18.44 -0.42 -4.12
C LYS A 166 19.33 -0.96 -5.22
#